data_ec92b1920bf6d987cdb4b69760511047
#
_entry.id   ec92b1920bf6d987cdb4b69760511047
#
_cell.length_a   1.000
_cell.length_b   1.000
_cell.length_c   1.000
_cell.angle_alpha   90.00
_cell.angle_beta   90.00
_cell.angle_gamma   90.00
#
_symmetry.space_group_name_H-M   'P 1'
#
loop_
_entity.id
_entity.type
_entity.pdbx_description
1 polymer ?
#
loop_
_entity_poly.entity_id
_entity_poly.type
_entity_poly.pdbx_seq_one_letter_code
_entity_poly.pdbx_strand_id
1 'polypeptide(L)'
;MRLSAKLAACLLPVLALATCCSHSRAPRISEQEARTARAFLSYEHQGPPALRAFLVNFPKGADLHVHLSGAVYAETFIRDAAQDGLCVDPTALKFVPPPCGSKLVPASSLAGNIAPATQDLYDRLVDAFSLRSFVPMPSLSGHDQFFSTFARFSGLKPSHIGEWVDEIAARSAAQNQQYLELMHTPPFGHAAQIAHQVGWNPDLPTLRQKLVDKGLFDEVSADRDSVLGANSARDALEHCGTPHAAPACQVEVRYIYQILRGFPPEQVFAQTLLGFQTVQASMDAHDNTWVGINFVMPEDGLISMRDYTLHMQMLEYLHTLYPKVNISLHAGELAAGLVPPEGLRFHIRQAIELGHAQRIGHGVDVMDEDNAPGLLKELAQNHIMVEINLSSNEGILGIEGDQHPFPIYRINHVPVALSTDDEGVSRIDITHEYVRASIDYNLTYQDIKQLARTGMEHDFLPGPSLWAQPDLFTVPAAACKSDTLGADTPSSACKSFLDSSQKAQAQWEQERRFRLFESKY
;
A
#
# COMPACT_ATOMS: atom_id res chain seq x y z
N MET A 1 34.05 -77.79 39.59
CA MET A 1 33.61 -78.14 38.22
C MET A 1 33.64 -76.87 37.38
N ARG A 2 34.56 -76.79 36.43
CA ARG A 2 34.76 -75.66 35.52
C ARG A 2 33.88 -75.88 34.27
N LEU A 3 33.06 -74.88 33.90
CA LEU A 3 32.46 -74.84 32.56
C LEU A 3 32.91 -73.49 31.87
N SER A 4 33.62 -73.67 30.77
CA SER A 4 34.08 -72.64 29.88
C SER A 4 32.95 -72.28 28.93
N ALA A 5 32.64 -70.97 28.82
CA ALA A 5 31.78 -70.47 27.79
C ALA A 5 32.63 -69.72 26.71
N LYS A 6 32.51 -70.20 25.47
CA LYS A 6 33.17 -69.61 24.30
C LYS A 6 32.36 -68.38 23.83
N LEU A 7 32.99 -67.25 23.78
CA LEU A 7 32.46 -66.05 23.06
C LEU A 7 32.70 -66.18 21.55
N ALA A 8 31.64 -66.15 20.79
CA ALA A 8 31.70 -66.02 19.36
C ALA A 8 31.55 -64.50 19.03
N ALA A 9 32.57 -63.92 18.45
CA ALA A 9 32.55 -62.49 17.99
C ALA A 9 31.88 -62.40 16.59
N CYS A 10 30.69 -61.81 16.50
CA CYS A 10 30.09 -61.41 15.24
C CYS A 10 30.63 -60.02 14.87
N LEU A 11 31.45 -59.94 13.85
CA LEU A 11 31.84 -58.69 13.17
C LEU A 11 30.70 -58.30 12.21
N LEU A 12 29.99 -57.23 12.55
CA LEU A 12 29.08 -56.51 11.64
C LEU A 12 29.85 -55.37 10.94
N PRO A 13 29.79 -55.25 9.62
CA PRO A 13 30.37 -54.09 8.94
C PRO A 13 29.49 -52.85 9.18
N VAL A 14 30.06 -51.83 9.79
CA VAL A 14 29.45 -50.49 9.88
C VAL A 14 29.54 -49.85 8.51
N LEU A 15 28.40 -49.82 7.79
CA LEU A 15 28.25 -48.99 6.57
C LEU A 15 28.13 -47.54 7.02
N ALA A 16 29.20 -46.75 6.87
CA ALA A 16 29.17 -45.31 7.05
C ALA A 16 28.38 -44.68 5.89
N LEU A 17 27.11 -44.38 6.14
CA LEU A 17 26.33 -43.49 5.27
C LEU A 17 26.89 -42.06 5.44
N ALA A 18 27.74 -41.66 4.51
CA ALA A 18 28.12 -40.25 4.33
C ALA A 18 26.90 -39.47 3.84
N THR A 19 26.13 -38.93 4.78
CA THR A 19 25.15 -37.89 4.46
C THR A 19 25.92 -36.66 3.97
N CYS A 20 25.93 -36.44 2.64
CA CYS A 20 26.31 -35.17 2.05
C CYS A 20 25.30 -34.12 2.54
N CYS A 21 25.60 -33.45 3.66
CA CYS A 21 25.01 -32.19 3.98
C CYS A 21 25.49 -31.18 2.91
N SER A 22 24.70 -31.00 1.87
CA SER A 22 24.84 -29.85 0.98
C SER A 22 24.56 -28.60 1.84
N HIS A 23 25.62 -28.01 2.41
CA HIS A 23 25.54 -26.67 2.94
C HIS A 23 25.25 -25.75 1.78
N SER A 24 24.01 -25.30 1.63
CA SER A 24 23.68 -24.18 0.81
C SER A 24 24.48 -22.98 1.37
N ARG A 25 25.56 -22.61 0.66
CA ARG A 25 26.29 -21.39 1.00
C ARG A 25 25.28 -20.24 0.92
N ALA A 26 25.12 -19.50 2.03
CA ALA A 26 24.42 -18.23 2.01
C ALA A 26 24.94 -17.39 0.83
N PRO A 27 24.06 -16.70 0.10
CA PRO A 27 24.45 -15.89 -1.06
C PRO A 27 25.58 -14.94 -0.61
N ARG A 28 26.70 -14.93 -1.36
CA ARG A 28 27.81 -14.02 -1.04
C ARG A 28 27.38 -12.62 -1.36
N ILE A 29 27.24 -11.79 -0.33
CA ILE A 29 27.06 -10.34 -0.44
C ILE A 29 28.19 -9.78 -1.31
N SER A 30 27.88 -8.93 -2.29
CA SER A 30 28.89 -8.27 -3.11
C SER A 30 29.78 -7.37 -2.25
N GLU A 31 31.01 -7.10 -2.71
CA GLU A 31 31.89 -6.18 -2.00
C GLU A 31 31.30 -4.75 -1.92
N GLN A 32 30.58 -4.32 -2.99
CA GLN A 32 29.89 -3.04 -3.03
C GLN A 32 28.76 -2.99 -1.98
N GLU A 33 27.91 -4.01 -1.94
CA GLU A 33 26.84 -4.13 -0.95
C GLU A 33 27.41 -4.12 0.48
N ALA A 34 28.52 -4.82 0.73
CA ALA A 34 29.17 -4.82 2.04
C ALA A 34 29.74 -3.45 2.42
N ARG A 35 30.26 -2.66 1.45
CA ARG A 35 30.68 -1.26 1.72
C ARG A 35 29.47 -0.38 2.01
N THR A 36 28.40 -0.51 1.24
CA THR A 36 27.16 0.25 1.44
C THR A 36 26.52 -0.06 2.80
N ALA A 37 26.53 -1.33 3.22
CA ALA A 37 26.08 -1.71 4.57
C ALA A 37 26.90 -1.05 5.69
N ARG A 38 28.22 -0.94 5.52
CA ARG A 38 29.05 -0.18 6.49
C ARG A 38 28.74 1.32 6.46
N ALA A 39 28.50 1.88 5.30
CA ALA A 39 28.08 3.29 5.18
C ALA A 39 26.74 3.51 5.89
N PHE A 40 25.74 2.65 5.64
CA PHE A 40 24.44 2.69 6.31
C PHE A 40 24.59 2.75 7.83
N LEU A 41 25.34 1.82 8.44
CA LEU A 41 25.61 1.81 9.88
C LEU A 41 26.30 3.09 10.35
N SER A 42 27.22 3.65 9.55
CA SER A 42 27.88 4.91 9.90
C SER A 42 26.90 6.09 9.91
N TYR A 43 25.95 6.14 8.97
CA TYR A 43 24.92 7.18 8.95
C TYR A 43 23.90 6.99 10.09
N GLU A 44 23.52 5.76 10.40
CA GLU A 44 22.64 5.42 11.51
C GLU A 44 23.23 5.89 12.85
N HIS A 45 24.51 5.60 13.11
CA HIS A 45 25.22 6.05 14.32
C HIS A 45 25.34 7.58 14.44
N GLN A 46 25.24 8.32 13.33
CA GLN A 46 25.20 9.78 13.33
C GLN A 46 23.82 10.35 13.66
N GLY A 47 22.81 9.50 13.72
CA GLY A 47 21.45 9.83 14.10
C GLY A 47 20.47 10.03 12.93
N PRO A 48 19.17 10.24 13.23
CA PRO A 48 18.09 10.25 12.25
C PRO A 48 18.28 11.20 11.07
N PRO A 49 18.77 12.44 11.23
CA PRO A 49 18.98 13.34 10.08
C PRO A 49 20.03 12.83 9.09
N ALA A 50 21.10 12.20 9.60
CA ALA A 50 22.14 11.62 8.74
C ALA A 50 21.63 10.37 8.04
N LEU A 51 20.93 9.48 8.76
CA LEU A 51 20.29 8.30 8.18
C LEU A 51 19.28 8.69 7.07
N ARG A 52 18.46 9.73 7.30
CA ARG A 52 17.57 10.25 6.27
C ARG A 52 18.32 10.72 5.02
N ALA A 53 19.44 11.42 5.18
CA ALA A 53 20.25 11.87 4.04
C ALA A 53 20.82 10.70 3.21
N PHE A 54 21.10 9.55 3.85
CA PHE A 54 21.46 8.31 3.16
C PHE A 54 20.22 7.69 2.47
N LEU A 55 19.12 7.55 3.21
CA LEU A 55 17.93 6.82 2.78
C LEU A 55 17.10 7.56 1.71
N VAL A 56 17.16 8.89 1.60
CA VAL A 56 16.43 9.61 0.54
C VAL A 56 16.82 9.12 -0.86
N ASN A 57 18.06 8.69 -1.05
CA ASN A 57 18.56 8.17 -2.32
C ASN A 57 18.49 6.64 -2.44
N PHE A 58 18.15 5.93 -1.36
CA PHE A 58 18.01 4.48 -1.36
C PHE A 58 16.82 4.07 -2.25
N PRO A 59 16.97 3.07 -3.16
CA PRO A 59 15.90 2.60 -4.02
C PRO A 59 14.82 1.86 -3.23
N LYS A 60 13.67 2.47 -3.05
CA LYS A 60 12.58 1.94 -2.22
C LYS A 60 11.59 1.05 -2.97
N GLY A 61 11.71 1.00 -4.31
CA GLY A 61 10.84 0.18 -5.14
C GLY A 61 9.43 0.74 -5.21
N ALA A 62 8.51 0.07 -4.56
CA ALA A 62 7.08 0.37 -4.57
C ALA A 62 6.58 1.02 -3.28
N ASP A 63 5.46 1.75 -3.40
CA ASP A 63 4.51 1.98 -2.33
C ASP A 63 3.15 1.44 -2.77
N LEU A 64 2.64 0.46 -2.05
CA LEU A 64 1.47 -0.34 -2.44
C LEU A 64 0.21 -0.01 -1.63
N HIS A 65 0.35 0.87 -0.62
CA HIS A 65 -0.74 1.31 0.23
C HIS A 65 -0.69 2.82 0.40
N VAL A 66 -1.27 3.52 -0.58
CA VAL A 66 -1.30 5.00 -0.63
C VAL A 66 -2.69 5.43 -1.05
N HIS A 67 -3.36 6.25 -0.25
CA HIS A 67 -4.65 6.84 -0.60
C HIS A 67 -4.45 8.14 -1.39
N LEU A 68 -4.93 8.20 -2.63
CA LEU A 68 -4.71 9.37 -3.49
C LEU A 68 -5.08 10.69 -2.82
N SER A 69 -6.28 10.78 -2.22
CA SER A 69 -6.71 12.01 -1.56
C SER A 69 -6.00 12.26 -0.23
N GLY A 70 -5.63 11.22 0.51
CA GLY A 70 -4.92 11.37 1.78
C GLY A 70 -3.42 11.64 1.62
N ALA A 71 -2.86 11.36 0.45
CA ALA A 71 -1.45 11.62 0.14
C ALA A 71 -1.18 13.05 -0.32
N VAL A 72 -2.21 13.83 -0.67
CA VAL A 72 -2.08 15.24 -1.06
C VAL A 72 -1.92 16.11 0.18
N TYR A 73 -0.99 17.06 0.17
CA TYR A 73 -0.80 17.97 1.29
C TYR A 73 -1.91 19.03 1.39
N ALA A 74 -2.24 19.44 2.60
CA ALA A 74 -3.28 20.44 2.91
C ALA A 74 -3.12 21.74 2.11
N GLU A 75 -1.89 22.17 1.87
CA GLU A 75 -1.54 23.36 1.11
C GLU A 75 -2.05 23.30 -0.33
N THR A 76 -1.97 22.13 -0.95
CA THR A 76 -2.51 21.89 -2.29
C THR A 76 -4.02 21.98 -2.29
N PHE A 77 -4.70 21.37 -1.34
CA PHE A 77 -6.16 21.48 -1.23
C PHE A 77 -6.64 22.91 -1.03
N ILE A 78 -5.92 23.73 -0.25
CA ILE A 78 -6.26 25.16 -0.08
C ILE A 78 -6.10 25.92 -1.40
N ARG A 79 -5.05 25.65 -2.17
CA ARG A 79 -4.81 26.22 -3.51
C ARG A 79 -5.95 25.81 -4.47
N ASP A 80 -6.31 24.54 -4.50
CA ASP A 80 -7.33 24.00 -5.40
C ASP A 80 -8.73 24.53 -5.05
N ALA A 81 -9.04 24.65 -3.75
CA ALA A 81 -10.27 25.29 -3.30
C ALA A 81 -10.39 26.75 -3.75
N ALA A 82 -9.25 27.48 -3.81
CA ALA A 82 -9.21 28.84 -4.34
C ALA A 82 -9.49 28.87 -5.84
N GLN A 83 -8.96 27.93 -6.60
CA GLN A 83 -9.21 27.79 -8.05
C GLN A 83 -10.68 27.41 -8.33
N ASP A 84 -11.27 26.56 -7.48
CA ASP A 84 -12.67 26.15 -7.58
C ASP A 84 -13.66 27.21 -7.12
N GLY A 85 -13.17 28.29 -6.52
CA GLY A 85 -14.02 29.37 -5.97
C GLY A 85 -14.79 28.95 -4.74
N LEU A 86 -14.28 27.96 -3.98
CA LEU A 86 -14.90 27.53 -2.72
C LEU A 86 -14.74 28.57 -1.62
N CYS A 87 -15.57 28.43 -0.60
CA CYS A 87 -15.49 29.18 0.64
C CYS A 87 -14.89 28.31 1.76
N VAL A 88 -14.36 28.96 2.78
CA VAL A 88 -13.92 28.32 4.02
C VAL A 88 -14.85 28.72 5.15
N ASP A 89 -15.34 27.77 5.91
CA ASP A 89 -15.95 28.01 7.21
C ASP A 89 -14.83 28.14 8.26
N PRO A 90 -14.56 29.34 8.82
CA PRO A 90 -13.45 29.55 9.75
C PRO A 90 -13.71 28.95 11.14
N THR A 91 -14.94 28.53 11.44
CA THR A 91 -15.31 27.88 12.71
C THR A 91 -15.18 26.37 12.60
N ALA A 92 -15.76 25.79 11.53
CA ALA A 92 -15.71 24.34 11.29
C ALA A 92 -14.40 23.90 10.63
N LEU A 93 -13.58 24.84 10.15
CA LEU A 93 -12.32 24.60 9.44
C LEU A 93 -12.50 23.59 8.29
N LYS A 94 -13.40 23.93 7.35
CA LYS A 94 -13.71 23.07 6.19
C LYS A 94 -14.07 23.91 4.97
N PHE A 95 -13.98 23.29 3.80
CA PHE A 95 -14.50 23.89 2.57
C PHE A 95 -16.03 23.76 2.51
N VAL A 96 -16.65 24.77 1.90
CA VAL A 96 -18.09 24.82 1.64
C VAL A 96 -18.36 25.44 0.26
N PRO A 97 -19.45 25.07 -0.41
CA PRO A 97 -19.79 25.65 -1.70
C PRO A 97 -20.04 27.17 -1.64
N PRO A 98 -19.80 27.91 -2.75
CA PRO A 98 -20.17 29.31 -2.88
C PRO A 98 -21.73 29.46 -2.91
N PRO A 99 -22.25 30.72 -2.62
CA PRO A 99 -21.51 31.94 -2.39
C PRO A 99 -20.99 32.11 -0.97
N CYS A 100 -19.84 32.83 -0.82
CA CYS A 100 -19.26 33.13 0.47
C CYS A 100 -20.06 34.28 1.12
N GLY A 101 -20.96 33.94 2.04
CA GLY A 101 -21.66 34.91 2.84
C GLY A 101 -20.77 35.59 3.90
N SER A 102 -21.32 36.51 4.68
CA SER A 102 -20.56 37.35 5.64
C SER A 102 -19.81 36.58 6.74
N LYS A 103 -20.12 35.28 6.95
CA LYS A 103 -19.47 34.40 7.94
C LYS A 103 -18.41 33.48 7.34
N LEU A 104 -18.30 33.45 6.02
CA LEU A 104 -17.38 32.55 5.30
C LEU A 104 -16.25 33.39 4.69
N VAL A 105 -15.11 32.74 4.50
CA VAL A 105 -13.92 33.36 3.90
C VAL A 105 -13.73 32.77 2.50
N PRO A 106 -13.58 33.56 1.43
CA PRO A 106 -13.23 33.03 0.12
C PRO A 106 -11.89 32.31 0.17
N ALA A 107 -11.80 31.06 -0.32
CA ALA A 107 -10.54 30.30 -0.34
C ALA A 107 -9.44 31.03 -1.13
N SER A 108 -9.83 31.82 -2.13
CA SER A 108 -8.89 32.66 -2.91
C SER A 108 -8.10 33.66 -2.08
N SER A 109 -8.58 34.08 -0.90
CA SER A 109 -7.83 34.94 0.02
C SER A 109 -6.75 34.23 0.81
N LEU A 110 -6.71 32.89 0.74
CA LEU A 110 -5.76 32.02 1.42
C LEU A 110 -4.74 31.38 0.46
N ALA A 111 -4.79 31.71 -0.83
CA ALA A 111 -3.85 31.23 -1.85
C ALA A 111 -2.96 32.38 -2.34
N GLY A 112 -1.72 32.06 -2.70
CA GLY A 112 -0.76 33.04 -3.19
C GLY A 112 -0.18 33.94 -2.10
N ASN A 113 -0.25 35.28 -2.27
CA ASN A 113 0.24 36.25 -1.28
C ASN A 113 -0.76 36.38 -0.13
N ILE A 114 -0.61 35.56 0.89
CA ILE A 114 -1.48 35.55 2.07
C ILE A 114 -1.24 36.83 2.88
N ALA A 115 -2.30 37.57 3.15
CA ALA A 115 -2.22 38.73 4.02
C ALA A 115 -1.98 38.29 5.49
N PRO A 116 -1.23 39.06 6.30
CA PRO A 116 -0.99 38.72 7.70
C PRO A 116 -2.28 38.44 8.49
N ALA A 117 -3.38 39.07 8.14
CA ALA A 117 -4.68 38.88 8.78
C ALA A 117 -5.33 37.51 8.48
N THR A 118 -4.90 36.80 7.44
CA THR A 118 -5.43 35.51 7.03
C THR A 118 -4.48 34.34 7.32
N GLN A 119 -3.24 34.65 7.75
CA GLN A 119 -2.23 33.65 8.04
C GLN A 119 -2.70 32.66 9.13
N ASP A 120 -3.29 33.18 10.23
CA ASP A 120 -3.82 32.33 11.31
C ASP A 120 -4.86 31.32 10.79
N LEU A 121 -5.78 31.76 9.93
CA LEU A 121 -6.78 30.84 9.35
C LEU A 121 -6.13 29.81 8.43
N TYR A 122 -5.14 30.21 7.62
CA TYR A 122 -4.39 29.28 6.78
C TYR A 122 -3.70 28.19 7.62
N ASP A 123 -2.98 28.59 8.67
CA ASP A 123 -2.27 27.65 9.55
C ASP A 123 -3.23 26.69 10.24
N ARG A 124 -4.36 27.20 10.72
CA ARG A 124 -5.42 26.37 11.33
C ARG A 124 -6.07 25.40 10.35
N LEU A 125 -6.18 25.76 9.07
CA LEU A 125 -6.66 24.83 8.04
C LEU A 125 -5.65 23.72 7.79
N VAL A 126 -4.36 24.05 7.68
CA VAL A 126 -3.32 23.02 7.53
C VAL A 126 -3.32 22.06 8.71
N ASP A 127 -3.48 22.57 9.96
CA ASP A 127 -3.62 21.73 11.15
C ASP A 127 -4.90 20.88 11.11
N ALA A 128 -6.02 21.45 10.67
CA ALA A 128 -7.31 20.76 10.61
C ALA A 128 -7.37 19.68 9.52
N PHE A 129 -6.57 19.81 8.45
CA PHE A 129 -6.50 18.89 7.32
C PHE A 129 -5.38 17.86 7.44
N SER A 130 -4.66 17.86 8.58
CA SER A 130 -3.53 16.96 8.78
C SER A 130 -3.28 16.68 10.25
N LEU A 131 -2.29 15.84 10.52
CA LEU A 131 -1.74 15.60 11.85
C LEU A 131 -0.58 16.54 12.20
N ARG A 132 -0.43 17.68 11.48
CA ARG A 132 0.63 18.66 11.75
C ARG A 132 0.53 19.14 13.20
N SER A 133 1.58 18.89 13.97
CA SER A 133 1.68 19.30 15.39
C SER A 133 0.52 18.78 16.28
N PHE A 134 -0.17 17.72 15.84
CA PHE A 134 -1.25 17.15 16.62
C PHE A 134 -0.72 16.44 17.87
N VAL A 135 -1.36 16.69 18.99
CA VAL A 135 -1.11 15.99 20.26
C VAL A 135 -2.45 15.47 20.75
N PRO A 136 -2.60 14.15 20.96
CA PRO A 136 -3.84 13.58 21.47
C PRO A 136 -4.28 14.21 22.80
N MET A 137 -5.57 14.48 22.93
CA MET A 137 -6.20 15.07 24.11
C MET A 137 -7.37 14.17 24.55
N PRO A 138 -7.82 14.24 25.83
CA PRO A 138 -8.95 13.45 26.30
C PRO A 138 -10.26 13.63 25.50
N SER A 139 -10.38 14.76 24.77
CA SER A 139 -11.57 15.10 23.97
C SER A 139 -11.37 14.88 22.46
N LEU A 140 -10.18 14.52 22.00
CA LEU A 140 -9.84 14.34 20.59
C LEU A 140 -8.66 13.39 20.46
N SER A 141 -8.92 12.17 20.03
CA SER A 141 -7.90 11.16 19.75
C SER A 141 -7.18 11.41 18.42
N GLY A 142 -6.08 10.72 18.18
CA GLY A 142 -5.41 10.71 16.87
C GLY A 142 -6.35 10.15 15.80
N HIS A 143 -7.06 9.08 16.10
CA HIS A 143 -8.11 8.49 15.27
C HIS A 143 -9.15 9.53 14.84
N ASP A 144 -9.77 10.25 15.80
CA ASP A 144 -10.82 11.21 15.47
C ASP A 144 -10.29 12.41 14.67
N GLN A 145 -9.08 12.89 14.99
CA GLN A 145 -8.45 13.95 14.21
C GLN A 145 -8.20 13.49 12.78
N PHE A 146 -7.59 12.31 12.59
CA PHE A 146 -7.26 11.75 11.29
C PHE A 146 -8.51 11.60 10.41
N PHE A 147 -9.49 10.84 10.84
CA PHE A 147 -10.69 10.57 10.03
C PHE A 147 -11.57 11.81 9.81
N SER A 148 -11.50 12.83 10.69
CA SER A 148 -12.22 14.08 10.48
C SER A 148 -11.67 14.93 9.32
N THR A 149 -10.42 14.73 8.91
CA THR A 149 -9.77 15.53 7.86
C THR A 149 -10.49 15.39 6.52
N PHE A 150 -10.88 14.18 6.12
CA PHE A 150 -11.48 13.88 4.82
C PHE A 150 -12.78 14.65 4.56
N ALA A 151 -13.62 14.82 5.58
CA ALA A 151 -14.83 15.64 5.46
C ALA A 151 -14.53 17.14 5.36
N ARG A 152 -13.38 17.60 5.84
CA ARG A 152 -13.01 19.02 5.87
C ARG A 152 -12.50 19.53 4.53
N PHE A 153 -11.70 18.74 3.82
CA PHE A 153 -11.19 19.11 2.49
C PHE A 153 -12.02 18.56 1.33
N SER A 154 -13.20 18.01 1.59
CA SER A 154 -14.11 17.52 0.55
C SER A 154 -14.71 18.67 -0.29
N GLY A 155 -15.26 18.34 -1.47
CA GLY A 155 -15.97 19.26 -2.34
C GLY A 155 -15.13 19.89 -3.46
N LEU A 156 -13.88 19.50 -3.58
CA LEU A 156 -12.99 19.87 -4.69
C LEU A 156 -13.42 19.17 -5.99
N LYS A 157 -13.13 19.81 -7.14
CA LYS A 157 -13.49 19.25 -8.44
C LYS A 157 -12.57 18.08 -8.84
N PRO A 158 -13.10 17.05 -9.51
CA PRO A 158 -12.29 15.94 -10.04
C PRO A 158 -11.21 16.35 -11.04
N SER A 159 -11.28 17.58 -11.60
CA SER A 159 -10.26 18.09 -12.53
C SER A 159 -8.86 18.22 -11.91
N HIS A 160 -8.74 18.24 -10.58
CA HIS A 160 -7.46 18.32 -9.88
C HIS A 160 -6.76 16.96 -9.71
N ILE A 161 -7.43 15.84 -10.01
CA ILE A 161 -6.87 14.50 -9.79
C ILE A 161 -5.51 14.33 -10.49
N GLY A 162 -5.35 14.84 -11.72
CA GLY A 162 -4.07 14.79 -12.43
C GLY A 162 -2.94 15.55 -11.73
N GLU A 163 -3.23 16.71 -11.12
CA GLU A 163 -2.28 17.50 -10.32
C GLU A 163 -1.92 16.78 -9.01
N TRP A 164 -2.87 16.06 -8.40
CA TRP A 164 -2.62 15.25 -7.20
C TRP A 164 -1.72 14.07 -7.50
N VAL A 165 -1.95 13.37 -8.61
CA VAL A 165 -1.07 12.28 -9.07
C VAL A 165 0.33 12.81 -9.39
N ASP A 166 0.46 13.99 -10.01
CA ASP A 166 1.74 14.66 -10.26
C ASP A 166 2.48 14.96 -8.95
N GLU A 167 1.81 15.53 -7.95
CA GLU A 167 2.41 15.84 -6.65
C GLU A 167 3.00 14.59 -5.99
N ILE A 168 2.24 13.49 -5.97
CA ILE A 168 2.67 12.23 -5.34
C ILE A 168 3.82 11.61 -6.15
N ALA A 169 3.71 11.53 -7.47
CA ALA A 169 4.73 10.97 -8.34
C ALA A 169 6.05 11.78 -8.28
N ALA A 170 5.97 13.11 -8.24
CA ALA A 170 7.13 13.98 -8.10
C ALA A 170 7.85 13.75 -6.76
N ARG A 171 7.09 13.62 -5.66
CA ARG A 171 7.61 13.30 -4.33
C ARG A 171 8.25 11.91 -4.32
N SER A 172 7.63 10.91 -4.92
CA SER A 172 8.15 9.55 -5.04
C SER A 172 9.44 9.47 -5.85
N ALA A 173 9.50 10.18 -6.98
CA ALA A 173 10.71 10.28 -7.79
C ALA A 173 11.89 10.89 -7.00
N ALA A 174 11.63 11.96 -6.23
CA ALA A 174 12.63 12.61 -5.40
C ALA A 174 13.19 11.70 -4.30
N GLN A 175 12.49 10.62 -3.97
CA GLN A 175 12.85 9.64 -2.95
C GLN A 175 13.29 8.28 -3.52
N ASN A 176 13.53 8.23 -4.84
CA ASN A 176 13.95 7.03 -5.55
C ASN A 176 12.98 5.84 -5.42
N GLN A 177 11.68 6.14 -5.44
CA GLN A 177 10.63 5.14 -5.73
C GLN A 177 10.43 5.02 -7.24
N GLN A 178 9.86 3.91 -7.69
CA GLN A 178 9.61 3.66 -9.10
C GLN A 178 8.19 3.20 -9.43
N TYR A 179 7.40 2.83 -8.40
CA TYR A 179 6.08 2.27 -8.60
C TYR A 179 5.13 2.66 -7.46
N LEU A 180 3.89 2.97 -7.82
CA LEU A 180 2.81 3.33 -6.90
C LEU A 180 1.53 2.58 -7.25
N GLU A 181 0.83 2.07 -6.24
CA GLU A 181 -0.56 1.66 -6.34
C GLU A 181 -1.45 2.61 -5.53
N LEU A 182 -2.02 3.61 -6.21
CA LEU A 182 -2.83 4.64 -5.59
C LEU A 182 -4.26 4.15 -5.39
N MET A 183 -4.71 4.08 -4.15
CA MET A 183 -6.11 3.82 -3.82
C MET A 183 -6.94 5.05 -4.15
N HIS A 184 -7.96 4.88 -5.01
CA HIS A 184 -8.84 5.94 -5.46
C HIS A 184 -10.30 5.52 -5.46
N THR A 185 -11.19 6.40 -4.98
CA THR A 185 -12.64 6.24 -5.04
C THR A 185 -13.20 6.99 -6.24
N PRO A 186 -13.65 6.31 -7.31
CA PRO A 186 -14.40 6.96 -8.39
C PRO A 186 -15.72 7.55 -7.87
N PRO A 187 -16.33 8.50 -8.59
CA PRO A 187 -17.65 9.01 -8.23
C PRO A 187 -18.71 7.90 -8.23
N PHE A 188 -19.22 7.52 -7.07
CA PHE A 188 -20.17 6.41 -6.92
C PHE A 188 -21.63 6.85 -6.69
N GLY A 189 -21.97 8.13 -6.91
CA GLY A 189 -23.29 8.66 -6.63
C GLY A 189 -24.41 7.98 -7.41
N HIS A 190 -24.19 7.65 -8.69
CA HIS A 190 -25.15 6.93 -9.52
C HIS A 190 -25.28 5.46 -9.08
N ALA A 191 -24.16 4.77 -8.83
CA ALA A 191 -24.19 3.41 -8.28
C ALA A 191 -24.95 3.34 -6.95
N ALA A 192 -24.79 4.34 -6.07
CA ALA A 192 -25.53 4.45 -4.82
C ALA A 192 -27.04 4.65 -5.06
N GLN A 193 -27.44 5.45 -6.05
CA GLN A 193 -28.86 5.63 -6.42
C GLN A 193 -29.47 4.32 -6.93
N ILE A 194 -28.78 3.60 -7.80
CA ILE A 194 -29.23 2.29 -8.30
C ILE A 194 -29.37 1.31 -7.14
N ALA A 195 -28.37 1.23 -6.26
CA ALA A 195 -28.40 0.36 -5.09
C ALA A 195 -29.61 0.64 -4.18
N HIS A 196 -29.84 1.93 -3.87
CA HIS A 196 -31.02 2.34 -3.08
C HIS A 196 -32.35 1.97 -3.72
N GLN A 197 -32.48 2.08 -5.07
CA GLN A 197 -33.70 1.71 -5.79
C GLN A 197 -33.94 0.20 -5.79
N VAL A 198 -32.87 -0.60 -5.88
CA VAL A 198 -32.94 -2.07 -5.88
C VAL A 198 -33.20 -2.60 -4.48
N GLY A 199 -32.58 -1.98 -3.46
CA GLY A 199 -32.61 -2.40 -2.06
C GLY A 199 -31.80 -3.67 -1.80
N TRP A 200 -31.59 -3.97 -0.52
CA TRP A 200 -30.83 -5.15 -0.11
C TRP A 200 -31.55 -6.46 -0.44
N ASN A 201 -30.81 -7.43 -0.94
CA ASN A 201 -31.24 -8.82 -1.10
C ASN A 201 -30.07 -9.75 -0.70
N PRO A 202 -30.24 -10.65 0.28
CA PRO A 202 -29.19 -11.57 0.73
C PRO A 202 -28.80 -12.62 -0.33
N ASP A 203 -29.65 -12.86 -1.34
CA ASP A 203 -29.29 -13.65 -2.52
C ASP A 203 -28.48 -12.80 -3.49
N LEU A 204 -27.14 -12.85 -3.33
CA LEU A 204 -26.20 -12.02 -4.07
C LEU A 204 -26.30 -12.19 -5.61
N PRO A 205 -26.51 -13.40 -6.18
CA PRO A 205 -26.78 -13.57 -7.60
C PRO A 205 -27.98 -12.76 -8.08
N THR A 206 -29.10 -12.81 -7.34
CA THR A 206 -30.32 -12.04 -7.66
C THR A 206 -30.07 -10.54 -7.50
N LEU A 207 -29.36 -10.11 -6.46
CA LEU A 207 -29.01 -8.71 -6.23
C LEU A 207 -28.15 -8.19 -7.39
N ARG A 208 -27.09 -8.92 -7.76
CA ARG A 208 -26.23 -8.61 -8.89
C ARG A 208 -27.04 -8.40 -10.18
N GLN A 209 -27.92 -9.37 -10.51
CA GLN A 209 -28.71 -9.27 -11.73
C GLN A 209 -29.57 -8.01 -11.76
N LYS A 210 -30.25 -7.68 -10.66
CA LYS A 210 -31.08 -6.47 -10.55
C LYS A 210 -30.26 -5.18 -10.71
N LEU A 211 -29.06 -5.12 -10.12
CA LEU A 211 -28.16 -3.96 -10.24
C LEU A 211 -27.70 -3.77 -11.69
N VAL A 212 -27.32 -4.87 -12.35
CA VAL A 212 -26.89 -4.85 -13.77
C VAL A 212 -28.07 -4.46 -14.68
N ASP A 213 -29.26 -5.02 -14.47
CA ASP A 213 -30.45 -4.67 -15.23
C ASP A 213 -30.87 -3.19 -15.08
N LYS A 214 -30.41 -2.54 -14.01
CA LYS A 214 -30.61 -1.10 -13.76
C LYS A 214 -29.48 -0.22 -14.33
N GLY A 215 -28.52 -0.79 -15.05
CA GLY A 215 -27.45 -0.07 -15.71
C GLY A 215 -26.22 0.21 -14.84
N LEU A 216 -25.98 -0.55 -13.76
CA LEU A 216 -24.78 -0.34 -12.92
C LEU A 216 -23.48 -0.34 -13.73
N PHE A 217 -23.39 -1.18 -14.77
CA PHE A 217 -22.17 -1.29 -15.58
C PHE A 217 -21.98 -0.16 -16.61
N ASP A 218 -22.97 0.74 -16.75
CA ASP A 218 -22.82 1.92 -17.60
C ASP A 218 -21.75 2.90 -17.04
N GLU A 219 -21.43 2.79 -15.73
CA GLU A 219 -20.39 3.58 -15.05
C GLU A 219 -18.95 3.11 -15.35
N VAL A 220 -18.75 1.86 -15.78
CA VAL A 220 -17.41 1.25 -15.96
C VAL A 220 -16.50 2.08 -16.86
N SER A 221 -17.04 2.62 -17.97
CA SER A 221 -16.25 3.46 -18.87
C SER A 221 -15.81 4.76 -18.20
N ALA A 222 -16.71 5.42 -17.46
CA ALA A 222 -16.42 6.66 -16.77
C ALA A 222 -15.34 6.46 -15.67
N ASP A 223 -15.44 5.36 -14.91
CA ASP A 223 -14.45 5.02 -13.89
C ASP A 223 -13.05 4.79 -14.50
N ARG A 224 -12.98 4.09 -15.63
CA ARG A 224 -11.69 3.89 -16.34
C ARG A 224 -11.16 5.20 -16.91
N ASP A 225 -12.00 5.97 -17.58
CA ASP A 225 -11.60 7.22 -18.24
C ASP A 225 -11.12 8.27 -17.22
N SER A 226 -11.64 8.25 -15.99
CA SER A 226 -11.25 9.20 -14.94
C SER A 226 -9.76 9.12 -14.61
N VAL A 227 -9.21 7.91 -14.42
CA VAL A 227 -7.78 7.71 -14.08
C VAL A 227 -6.88 7.75 -15.32
N LEU A 228 -7.37 7.33 -16.49
CA LEU A 228 -6.65 7.52 -17.75
C LEU A 228 -6.48 9.02 -18.07
N GLY A 229 -7.51 9.81 -17.83
CA GLY A 229 -7.47 11.28 -17.93
C GLY A 229 -6.50 11.90 -16.92
N ALA A 230 -6.49 11.41 -15.69
CA ALA A 230 -5.57 11.86 -14.65
C ALA A 230 -4.10 11.59 -15.04
N ASN A 231 -3.79 10.37 -15.51
CA ASN A 231 -2.45 10.03 -16.00
C ASN A 231 -2.03 10.92 -17.19
N SER A 232 -2.94 11.16 -18.14
CA SER A 232 -2.65 12.02 -19.28
C SER A 232 -2.40 13.48 -18.86
N ALA A 233 -3.14 13.98 -17.87
CA ALA A 233 -2.92 15.31 -17.32
C ALA A 233 -1.57 15.41 -16.59
N ARG A 234 -1.22 14.42 -15.77
CA ARG A 234 0.09 14.28 -15.14
C ARG A 234 1.20 14.27 -16.18
N ASP A 235 1.12 13.42 -17.20
CA ASP A 235 2.14 13.30 -18.25
C ASP A 235 2.39 14.63 -18.97
N ALA A 236 1.32 15.41 -19.16
CA ALA A 236 1.42 16.76 -19.72
C ALA A 236 2.14 17.74 -18.78
N LEU A 237 1.85 17.70 -17.47
CA LEU A 237 2.50 18.53 -16.45
C LEU A 237 3.99 18.24 -16.34
N GLU A 238 4.35 16.96 -16.36
CA GLU A 238 5.72 16.47 -16.23
C GLU A 238 6.49 16.48 -17.55
N HIS A 239 5.87 16.87 -18.68
CA HIS A 239 6.44 16.84 -20.03
C HIS A 239 6.94 15.45 -20.45
N CYS A 240 6.26 14.39 -20.04
CA CYS A 240 6.68 13.01 -20.33
C CYS A 240 6.77 12.75 -21.84
N GLY A 241 7.76 11.92 -22.24
CA GLY A 241 8.02 11.64 -23.65
C GLY A 241 8.73 12.76 -24.41
N THR A 242 9.15 13.85 -23.75
CA THR A 242 9.87 14.97 -24.34
C THR A 242 11.31 15.07 -23.80
N PRO A 243 12.22 15.84 -24.43
CA PRO A 243 13.56 16.10 -23.88
C PRO A 243 13.55 16.84 -22.53
N HIS A 244 12.42 17.39 -22.11
CA HIS A 244 12.23 18.12 -20.84
C HIS A 244 11.47 17.30 -19.80
N ALA A 245 11.35 15.99 -20.00
CA ALA A 245 10.64 15.09 -19.08
C ALA A 245 11.18 15.19 -17.66
N ALA A 246 10.28 15.42 -16.72
CA ALA A 246 10.60 15.42 -15.28
C ALA A 246 10.98 14.00 -14.81
N PRO A 247 11.77 13.87 -13.73
CA PRO A 247 12.08 12.55 -13.15
C PRO A 247 10.85 11.73 -12.76
N ALA A 248 9.76 12.38 -12.40
CA ALA A 248 8.50 11.76 -12.03
C ALA A 248 7.88 10.93 -13.17
N CYS A 249 8.15 11.25 -14.44
CA CYS A 249 7.76 10.42 -15.58
C CYS A 249 8.24 8.96 -15.50
N GLN A 250 9.25 8.67 -14.67
CA GLN A 250 9.78 7.31 -14.46
C GLN A 250 9.11 6.58 -13.30
N VAL A 251 8.16 7.20 -12.63
CA VAL A 251 7.34 6.55 -11.60
C VAL A 251 6.10 6.00 -12.28
N GLU A 252 6.00 4.69 -12.30
CA GLU A 252 4.81 3.99 -12.80
C GLU A 252 3.68 4.09 -11.78
N VAL A 253 2.48 4.50 -12.20
CA VAL A 253 1.30 4.64 -11.35
C VAL A 253 0.22 3.69 -11.82
N ARG A 254 -0.32 2.92 -10.88
CA ARG A 254 -1.50 2.07 -11.04
C ARG A 254 -2.51 2.43 -9.94
N TYR A 255 -3.75 1.97 -10.10
CA TYR A 255 -4.82 2.32 -9.18
C TYR A 255 -5.48 1.09 -8.59
N ILE A 256 -5.80 1.21 -7.29
CA ILE A 256 -6.64 0.27 -6.55
C ILE A 256 -8.02 0.92 -6.37
N TYR A 257 -9.08 0.22 -6.77
CA TYR A 257 -10.44 0.71 -6.65
C TYR A 257 -10.88 0.65 -5.19
N GLN A 258 -11.11 1.82 -4.58
CA GLN A 258 -11.59 1.94 -3.20
C GLN A 258 -13.10 1.73 -3.11
N ILE A 259 -13.52 0.86 -2.19
CA ILE A 259 -14.91 0.61 -1.83
C ILE A 259 -15.15 1.13 -0.42
N LEU A 260 -16.11 2.03 -0.27
CA LEU A 260 -16.46 2.64 1.01
C LEU A 260 -17.35 1.70 1.82
N ARG A 261 -16.77 0.95 2.78
CA ARG A 261 -17.48 -0.10 3.54
C ARG A 261 -18.45 0.40 4.61
N GLY A 262 -18.43 1.69 4.93
CA GLY A 262 -19.30 2.30 5.96
C GLY A 262 -20.72 2.63 5.49
N PHE A 263 -21.17 2.14 4.32
CA PHE A 263 -22.50 2.36 3.77
C PHE A 263 -23.43 1.15 3.94
N PRO A 264 -24.75 1.30 3.67
CA PRO A 264 -25.69 0.17 3.67
C PRO A 264 -25.24 -0.97 2.74
N PRO A 265 -25.57 -2.23 3.04
CA PRO A 265 -25.02 -3.40 2.36
C PRO A 265 -25.32 -3.43 0.85
N GLU A 266 -26.47 -2.92 0.40
CA GLU A 266 -26.76 -2.79 -1.04
C GLU A 266 -25.82 -1.82 -1.76
N GLN A 267 -25.38 -0.76 -1.07
CA GLN A 267 -24.43 0.21 -1.63
C GLN A 267 -23.01 -0.34 -1.63
N VAL A 268 -22.59 -1.02 -0.55
CA VAL A 268 -21.28 -1.67 -0.51
C VAL A 268 -21.19 -2.73 -1.60
N PHE A 269 -22.23 -3.56 -1.75
CA PHE A 269 -22.23 -4.58 -2.80
C PHE A 269 -22.22 -3.98 -4.22
N ALA A 270 -22.97 -2.90 -4.47
CA ALA A 270 -22.96 -2.24 -5.77
C ALA A 270 -21.59 -1.64 -6.11
N GLN A 271 -20.93 -0.95 -5.16
CA GLN A 271 -19.58 -0.43 -5.34
C GLN A 271 -18.58 -1.57 -5.59
N THR A 272 -18.67 -2.66 -4.81
CA THR A 272 -17.77 -3.81 -4.95
C THR A 272 -17.93 -4.46 -6.33
N LEU A 273 -19.18 -4.71 -6.76
CA LEU A 273 -19.46 -5.28 -8.08
C LEU A 273 -18.95 -4.37 -9.20
N LEU A 274 -19.16 -3.05 -9.09
CA LEU A 274 -18.67 -2.07 -10.07
C LEU A 274 -17.13 -2.06 -10.09
N GLY A 275 -16.46 -2.09 -8.94
CA GLY A 275 -15.01 -2.15 -8.83
C GLY A 275 -14.42 -3.40 -9.51
N PHE A 276 -14.97 -4.58 -9.23
CA PHE A 276 -14.55 -5.81 -9.90
C PHE A 276 -14.72 -5.73 -11.42
N GLN A 277 -15.85 -5.21 -11.91
CA GLN A 277 -16.11 -5.06 -13.34
C GLN A 277 -15.18 -4.03 -13.99
N THR A 278 -14.84 -2.94 -13.29
CA THR A 278 -13.92 -1.90 -13.77
C THR A 278 -12.49 -2.43 -13.89
N VAL A 279 -12.01 -3.14 -12.87
CA VAL A 279 -10.68 -3.77 -12.91
C VAL A 279 -10.61 -4.82 -14.01
N GLN A 280 -11.64 -5.69 -14.13
CA GLN A 280 -11.69 -6.68 -15.21
C GLN A 280 -11.66 -6.02 -16.59
N ALA A 281 -12.41 -4.92 -16.78
CA ALA A 281 -12.43 -4.19 -18.04
C ALA A 281 -11.08 -3.54 -18.39
N SER A 282 -10.32 -3.08 -17.38
CA SER A 282 -8.95 -2.57 -17.54
C SER A 282 -7.99 -3.69 -17.97
N MET A 283 -8.10 -4.87 -17.36
CA MET A 283 -7.32 -6.05 -17.75
C MET A 283 -7.64 -6.51 -19.18
N ASP A 284 -8.92 -6.56 -19.55
CA ASP A 284 -9.37 -6.98 -20.89
C ASP A 284 -8.91 -6.00 -21.98
N ALA A 285 -8.84 -4.71 -21.65
CA ALA A 285 -8.29 -3.68 -22.53
C ALA A 285 -6.75 -3.64 -22.56
N HIS A 286 -6.09 -4.43 -21.72
CA HIS A 286 -4.62 -4.46 -21.58
C HIS A 286 -3.97 -3.11 -21.19
N ASP A 287 -4.76 -2.18 -20.64
CA ASP A 287 -4.21 -0.94 -20.10
C ASP A 287 -3.67 -1.12 -18.68
N ASN A 288 -4.21 -2.09 -17.93
CA ASN A 288 -3.81 -2.44 -16.57
C ASN A 288 -3.69 -1.21 -15.64
N THR A 289 -4.52 -0.20 -15.85
CA THR A 289 -4.51 1.03 -15.05
C THR A 289 -5.14 0.78 -13.68
N TRP A 290 -6.30 0.10 -13.66
CA TRP A 290 -6.90 -0.46 -12.45
C TRP A 290 -6.36 -1.88 -12.25
N VAL A 291 -5.70 -2.13 -11.12
CA VAL A 291 -5.02 -3.42 -10.89
C VAL A 291 -5.59 -4.25 -9.75
N GLY A 292 -6.48 -3.68 -8.92
CA GLY A 292 -7.10 -4.38 -7.81
C GLY A 292 -8.18 -3.56 -7.12
N ILE A 293 -8.72 -4.11 -6.03
CA ILE A 293 -9.73 -3.46 -5.18
C ILE A 293 -9.28 -3.43 -3.72
N ASN A 294 -9.84 -2.49 -2.93
CA ASN A 294 -9.65 -2.43 -1.49
C ASN A 294 -10.90 -1.86 -0.79
N PHE A 295 -11.21 -2.33 0.41
CA PHE A 295 -12.23 -1.76 1.28
C PHE A 295 -11.61 -0.73 2.21
N VAL A 296 -12.20 0.48 2.26
CA VAL A 296 -11.70 1.61 3.03
C VAL A 296 -12.78 2.19 3.93
N MET A 297 -12.47 3.17 4.72
CA MET A 297 -13.17 3.80 5.87
C MET A 297 -12.81 3.11 7.20
N PRO A 298 -13.00 3.80 8.34
CA PRO A 298 -12.61 3.28 9.66
C PRO A 298 -13.09 1.84 9.88
N GLU A 299 -12.16 0.95 10.19
CA GLU A 299 -12.48 -0.46 10.39
C GLU A 299 -13.29 -0.68 11.65
N ASP A 300 -13.07 0.15 12.68
CA ASP A 300 -13.85 0.18 13.94
C ASP A 300 -15.25 0.80 13.78
N GLY A 301 -15.55 1.39 12.61
CA GLY A 301 -16.85 1.99 12.34
C GLY A 301 -18.01 1.00 12.52
N LEU A 302 -19.15 1.48 13.02
CA LEU A 302 -20.32 0.64 13.35
C LEU A 302 -20.71 -0.33 12.21
N ILE A 303 -20.77 0.16 10.96
CA ILE A 303 -21.16 -0.69 9.81
C ILE A 303 -20.00 -1.62 9.44
N SER A 304 -18.77 -1.11 9.42
CA SER A 304 -17.58 -1.89 9.14
C SER A 304 -17.47 -3.12 10.05
N MET A 305 -17.63 -2.91 11.36
CA MET A 305 -17.60 -3.98 12.37
C MET A 305 -18.80 -4.93 12.27
N ARG A 306 -20.01 -4.38 12.17
CA ARG A 306 -21.24 -5.18 12.14
C ARG A 306 -21.32 -6.09 10.92
N ASP A 307 -20.95 -5.58 9.76
CA ASP A 307 -21.15 -6.23 8.48
C ASP A 307 -19.86 -6.83 7.90
N TYR A 308 -18.77 -6.91 8.70
CA TYR A 308 -17.46 -7.36 8.21
C TYR A 308 -17.55 -8.73 7.51
N THR A 309 -18.13 -9.73 8.16
CA THR A 309 -18.31 -11.06 7.58
C THR A 309 -19.17 -11.02 6.31
N LEU A 310 -20.21 -10.19 6.29
CA LEU A 310 -21.03 -10.02 5.09
C LEU A 310 -20.23 -9.42 3.93
N HIS A 311 -19.37 -8.44 4.22
CA HIS A 311 -18.47 -7.85 3.22
C HIS A 311 -17.50 -8.88 2.65
N MET A 312 -16.93 -9.76 3.49
CA MET A 312 -16.07 -10.86 3.03
C MET A 312 -16.84 -11.88 2.18
N GLN A 313 -18.09 -12.20 2.52
CA GLN A 313 -18.96 -13.04 1.70
C GLN A 313 -19.30 -12.41 0.33
N MET A 314 -19.44 -11.09 0.27
CA MET A 314 -19.60 -10.38 -1.02
C MET A 314 -18.36 -10.58 -1.91
N LEU A 315 -17.16 -10.45 -1.32
CA LEU A 315 -15.89 -10.69 -2.02
C LEU A 315 -15.77 -12.14 -2.48
N GLU A 316 -16.06 -13.12 -1.61
CA GLU A 316 -16.06 -14.54 -1.96
C GLU A 316 -16.96 -14.81 -3.18
N TYR A 317 -18.18 -14.30 -3.17
CA TYR A 317 -19.08 -14.46 -4.30
C TYR A 317 -18.52 -13.81 -5.58
N LEU A 318 -18.04 -12.58 -5.51
CA LEU A 318 -17.53 -11.86 -6.67
C LEU A 318 -16.22 -12.45 -7.19
N HIS A 319 -15.34 -12.96 -6.32
CA HIS A 319 -14.14 -13.66 -6.74
C HIS A 319 -14.46 -14.93 -7.57
N THR A 320 -15.58 -15.61 -7.32
CA THR A 320 -16.00 -16.72 -8.19
C THR A 320 -16.31 -16.29 -9.63
N LEU A 321 -16.72 -15.03 -9.83
CA LEU A 321 -17.03 -14.47 -11.14
C LEU A 321 -15.83 -13.78 -11.80
N TYR A 322 -14.95 -13.22 -11.00
CA TYR A 322 -13.78 -12.43 -11.42
C TYR A 322 -12.49 -12.95 -10.76
N PRO A 323 -12.08 -14.21 -11.01
CA PRO A 323 -11.00 -14.85 -10.24
C PRO A 323 -9.60 -14.28 -10.52
N LYS A 324 -9.48 -13.32 -11.43
CA LYS A 324 -8.21 -12.66 -11.78
C LYS A 324 -8.09 -11.25 -11.22
N VAL A 325 -9.15 -10.71 -10.64
CA VAL A 325 -9.11 -9.39 -10.02
C VAL A 325 -8.35 -9.51 -8.70
N ASN A 326 -7.28 -8.74 -8.56
CA ASN A 326 -6.49 -8.74 -7.35
C ASN A 326 -7.20 -8.02 -6.21
N ILE A 327 -6.94 -8.47 -5.00
CA ILE A 327 -7.58 -7.98 -3.78
C ILE A 327 -6.51 -7.66 -2.74
N SER A 328 -6.41 -6.39 -2.34
CA SER A 328 -5.75 -5.94 -1.12
C SER A 328 -6.83 -5.44 -0.16
N LEU A 329 -6.72 -5.70 1.12
CA LEU A 329 -7.76 -5.30 2.08
C LEU A 329 -7.15 -4.65 3.33
N HIS A 330 -7.72 -3.51 3.75
CA HIS A 330 -7.56 -3.08 5.14
C HIS A 330 -8.16 -4.13 6.06
N ALA A 331 -7.34 -4.75 6.86
CA ALA A 331 -7.75 -5.70 7.87
C ALA A 331 -6.79 -5.65 9.07
N GLY A 332 -7.35 -5.58 10.28
CA GLY A 332 -6.58 -5.46 11.49
C GLY A 332 -5.99 -4.06 11.74
N GLU A 333 -6.58 -3.00 11.18
CA GLU A 333 -6.31 -1.63 11.61
C GLU A 333 -7.09 -1.33 12.90
N LEU A 334 -6.89 -2.19 13.88
CA LEU A 334 -7.59 -2.20 15.16
C LEU A 334 -6.58 -2.35 16.31
N ALA A 335 -6.98 -1.89 17.48
CA ALA A 335 -6.20 -2.02 18.70
C ALA A 335 -7.07 -2.29 19.91
N ALA A 336 -6.48 -2.90 20.94
CA ALA A 336 -7.15 -3.12 22.21
C ALA A 336 -7.64 -1.79 22.83
N GLY A 337 -8.91 -1.73 23.18
CA GLY A 337 -9.56 -0.53 23.72
C GLY A 337 -10.27 0.33 22.69
N LEU A 338 -10.01 0.16 21.38
CA LEU A 338 -10.74 0.84 20.32
C LEU A 338 -12.09 0.15 20.04
N VAL A 339 -12.08 -1.18 20.00
CA VAL A 339 -13.27 -2.02 19.76
C VAL A 339 -13.47 -3.03 20.88
N PRO A 340 -14.67 -3.68 21.00
CA PRO A 340 -14.84 -4.82 21.89
C PRO A 340 -13.85 -5.95 21.54
N PRO A 341 -13.32 -6.70 22.52
CA PRO A 341 -12.29 -7.74 22.28
C PRO A 341 -12.69 -8.79 21.23
N GLU A 342 -13.98 -9.06 21.07
CA GLU A 342 -14.48 -9.99 20.06
C GLU A 342 -14.22 -9.47 18.63
N GLY A 343 -14.14 -8.17 18.43
CA GLY A 343 -13.87 -7.53 17.14
C GLY A 343 -12.44 -7.67 16.67
N LEU A 344 -11.48 -7.97 17.57
CA LEU A 344 -10.06 -8.14 17.24
C LEU A 344 -9.73 -9.57 16.75
N ARG A 345 -10.70 -10.49 16.67
CA ARG A 345 -10.40 -11.92 16.63
C ARG A 345 -10.43 -12.57 15.26
N PHE A 346 -10.85 -11.85 14.19
CA PHE A 346 -11.20 -12.54 12.96
C PHE A 346 -11.05 -11.74 11.66
N HIS A 347 -10.72 -10.47 11.71
CA HIS A 347 -10.73 -9.61 10.53
C HIS A 347 -9.66 -10.02 9.50
N ILE A 348 -8.41 -10.21 9.93
CA ILE A 348 -7.32 -10.62 9.03
C ILE A 348 -7.60 -12.02 8.49
N ARG A 349 -8.05 -12.94 9.34
CA ARG A 349 -8.40 -14.30 8.90
C ARG A 349 -9.49 -14.31 7.85
N GLN A 350 -10.58 -13.61 8.08
CA GLN A 350 -11.67 -13.56 7.10
C GLN A 350 -11.28 -12.83 5.82
N ALA A 351 -10.40 -11.82 5.90
CA ALA A 351 -9.88 -11.15 4.72
C ALA A 351 -9.13 -12.12 3.80
N ILE A 352 -8.38 -13.10 4.35
CA ILE A 352 -7.66 -14.08 3.52
C ILE A 352 -8.54 -15.28 3.14
N GLU A 353 -9.32 -15.84 4.07
CA GLU A 353 -10.07 -17.07 3.83
C GLU A 353 -11.35 -16.86 3.01
N LEU A 354 -12.06 -15.75 3.21
CA LEU A 354 -13.30 -15.41 2.50
C LEU A 354 -13.08 -14.25 1.51
N GLY A 355 -12.32 -13.24 1.91
CA GLY A 355 -12.03 -12.06 1.11
C GLY A 355 -11.03 -12.31 -0.01
N HIS A 356 -10.32 -13.45 -0.01
CA HIS A 356 -9.27 -13.81 -0.98
C HIS A 356 -8.17 -12.75 -1.13
N ALA A 357 -7.87 -12.03 -0.06
CA ALA A 357 -6.85 -10.99 -0.06
C ALA A 357 -5.46 -11.58 -0.33
N GLN A 358 -4.76 -11.00 -1.28
CA GLN A 358 -3.36 -11.31 -1.60
C GLN A 358 -2.40 -10.42 -0.78
N ARG A 359 -2.92 -9.31 -0.26
CA ARG A 359 -2.22 -8.38 0.64
C ARG A 359 -3.17 -7.90 1.73
N ILE A 360 -2.62 -7.66 2.91
CA ILE A 360 -3.31 -7.13 4.08
C ILE A 360 -2.72 -5.76 4.42
N GLY A 361 -3.55 -4.72 4.40
CA GLY A 361 -3.20 -3.41 4.92
C GLY A 361 -3.21 -3.41 6.45
N HIS A 362 -2.19 -2.86 7.07
CA HIS A 362 -1.96 -2.69 8.52
C HIS A 362 -1.69 -3.99 9.30
N GLY A 363 -2.69 -4.84 9.50
CA GLY A 363 -2.52 -6.09 10.24
C GLY A 363 -2.04 -5.90 11.68
N VAL A 364 -2.44 -4.83 12.38
CA VAL A 364 -1.90 -4.45 13.69
C VAL A 364 -2.34 -5.41 14.78
N ASP A 365 -3.59 -5.89 14.75
CA ASP A 365 -4.17 -6.75 15.79
C ASP A 365 -3.92 -8.26 15.58
N VAL A 366 -3.00 -8.65 14.69
CA VAL A 366 -2.75 -10.07 14.34
C VAL A 366 -2.56 -10.99 15.55
N MET A 367 -2.04 -10.47 16.66
CA MET A 367 -1.82 -11.28 17.87
C MET A 367 -3.07 -11.45 18.73
N ASP A 368 -4.11 -10.66 18.49
CA ASP A 368 -5.43 -10.78 19.13
C ASP A 368 -6.37 -11.72 18.36
N GLU A 369 -5.99 -12.08 17.11
CA GLU A 369 -6.74 -13.01 16.27
C GLU A 369 -6.82 -14.43 16.85
N ASP A 370 -7.94 -15.11 16.62
CA ASP A 370 -8.09 -16.51 17.00
C ASP A 370 -7.02 -17.38 16.32
N ASN A 371 -6.24 -18.12 17.12
CA ASN A 371 -5.11 -18.91 16.63
C ASN A 371 -4.09 -18.07 15.82
N ALA A 372 -3.64 -16.96 16.36
CA ALA A 372 -2.64 -16.07 15.73
C ALA A 372 -1.38 -16.83 15.19
N PRO A 373 -0.78 -17.81 15.89
CA PRO A 373 0.33 -18.57 15.33
C PRO A 373 -0.04 -19.37 14.06
N GLY A 374 -1.28 -19.87 13.97
CA GLY A 374 -1.79 -20.55 12.78
C GLY A 374 -1.97 -19.56 11.62
N LEU A 375 -2.51 -18.37 11.92
CA LEU A 375 -2.69 -17.31 10.95
C LEU A 375 -1.35 -16.79 10.39
N LEU A 376 -0.37 -16.53 11.23
CA LEU A 376 0.98 -16.12 10.79
C LEU A 376 1.63 -17.17 9.87
N LYS A 377 1.48 -18.45 10.21
CA LYS A 377 1.96 -19.55 9.37
C LYS A 377 1.24 -19.59 8.01
N GLU A 378 -0.05 -19.34 7.99
CA GLU A 378 -0.86 -19.29 6.77
C GLU A 378 -0.46 -18.15 5.86
N LEU A 379 -0.31 -16.94 6.41
CA LEU A 379 0.19 -15.76 5.69
C LEU A 379 1.55 -16.05 5.02
N ALA A 380 2.50 -16.63 5.78
CA ALA A 380 3.81 -16.99 5.26
C ALA A 380 3.77 -18.09 4.18
N GLN A 381 2.96 -19.14 4.36
CA GLN A 381 2.86 -20.25 3.41
C GLN A 381 2.17 -19.89 2.10
N ASN A 382 1.20 -18.99 2.16
CA ASN A 382 0.44 -18.52 1.01
C ASN A 382 1.04 -17.25 0.38
N HIS A 383 2.21 -16.80 0.87
CA HIS A 383 2.88 -15.58 0.37
C HIS A 383 1.97 -14.34 0.43
N ILE A 384 1.16 -14.20 1.46
CA ILE A 384 0.29 -13.04 1.66
C ILE A 384 1.11 -11.96 2.37
N MET A 385 1.31 -10.84 1.69
CA MET A 385 2.11 -9.73 2.20
C MET A 385 1.29 -8.82 3.14
N VAL A 386 1.94 -8.30 4.19
CA VAL A 386 1.38 -7.25 5.03
C VAL A 386 2.02 -5.89 4.70
N GLU A 387 1.17 -4.91 4.41
CA GLU A 387 1.51 -3.53 4.11
C GLU A 387 1.66 -2.77 5.44
N ILE A 388 2.88 -2.40 5.80
CA ILE A 388 3.24 -1.83 7.11
C ILE A 388 3.25 -0.31 7.03
N ASN A 389 2.35 0.34 7.78
CA ASN A 389 2.10 1.77 7.81
C ASN A 389 2.44 2.34 9.20
N LEU A 390 3.72 2.39 9.58
CA LEU A 390 4.15 2.67 10.97
C LEU A 390 3.64 4.01 11.50
N SER A 391 3.77 5.07 10.70
CA SER A 391 3.37 6.42 11.13
C SER A 391 1.86 6.59 11.20
N SER A 392 1.13 5.93 10.28
CA SER A 392 -0.34 5.91 10.33
C SER A 392 -0.83 5.14 11.57
N ASN A 393 -0.27 3.97 11.85
CA ASN A 393 -0.66 3.17 13.02
C ASN A 393 -0.34 3.88 14.36
N GLU A 394 0.75 4.66 14.43
CA GLU A 394 0.97 5.54 15.59
C GLU A 394 -0.09 6.64 15.65
N GLY A 395 -0.28 7.36 14.54
CA GLY A 395 -1.19 8.51 14.49
C GLY A 395 -2.65 8.15 14.79
N ILE A 396 -3.13 7.03 14.30
CA ILE A 396 -4.52 6.58 14.42
C ILE A 396 -4.73 5.75 15.69
N LEU A 397 -3.90 4.74 15.90
CA LEU A 397 -4.10 3.72 16.95
C LEU A 397 -3.25 3.97 18.20
N GLY A 398 -2.24 4.85 18.11
CA GLY A 398 -1.25 5.02 19.18
C GLY A 398 -0.32 3.82 19.33
N ILE A 399 -0.15 3.01 18.29
CA ILE A 399 0.68 1.80 18.28
C ILE A 399 2.03 2.10 17.63
N GLU A 400 3.10 2.01 18.42
CA GLU A 400 4.46 2.30 17.98
C GLU A 400 5.51 1.37 18.62
N GLY A 401 6.70 1.32 18.05
CA GLY A 401 7.85 0.59 18.58
C GLY A 401 7.54 -0.87 18.89
N ASP A 402 7.82 -1.30 20.12
CA ASP A 402 7.64 -2.70 20.56
C ASP A 402 6.17 -3.16 20.60
N GLN A 403 5.21 -2.25 20.49
CA GLN A 403 3.79 -2.60 20.45
C GLN A 403 3.33 -2.99 19.03
N HIS A 404 4.08 -2.57 18.00
CA HIS A 404 3.73 -2.87 16.61
C HIS A 404 4.15 -4.29 16.22
N PRO A 405 3.29 -5.09 15.54
CA PRO A 405 3.57 -6.49 15.21
C PRO A 405 4.60 -6.70 14.08
N PHE A 406 5.16 -5.66 13.50
CA PHE A 406 6.15 -5.75 12.42
C PHE A 406 7.28 -6.77 12.67
N PRO A 407 7.94 -6.82 13.86
CA PRO A 407 8.95 -7.84 14.15
C PRO A 407 8.37 -9.26 14.18
N ILE A 408 7.11 -9.42 14.61
CA ILE A 408 6.43 -10.72 14.69
C ILE A 408 6.21 -11.28 13.28
N TYR A 409 5.75 -10.47 12.34
CA TYR A 409 5.63 -10.87 10.94
C TYR A 409 6.97 -11.34 10.37
N ARG A 410 8.04 -10.57 10.57
CA ARG A 410 9.37 -10.89 10.05
C ARG A 410 9.93 -12.20 10.65
N ILE A 411 9.81 -12.41 11.97
CA ILE A 411 10.27 -13.64 12.64
C ILE A 411 9.52 -14.88 12.12
N ASN A 412 8.25 -14.72 11.75
CA ASN A 412 7.43 -15.79 11.19
C ASN A 412 7.53 -15.89 9.66
N HIS A 413 8.46 -15.15 9.03
CA HIS A 413 8.68 -15.16 7.57
C HIS A 413 7.45 -14.74 6.74
N VAL A 414 6.56 -13.95 7.32
CA VAL A 414 5.48 -13.31 6.57
C VAL A 414 6.10 -12.19 5.72
N PRO A 415 5.82 -12.12 4.41
CA PRO A 415 6.29 -11.01 3.58
C PRO A 415 5.76 -9.68 4.11
N VAL A 416 6.62 -8.67 4.18
CA VAL A 416 6.24 -7.31 4.62
C VAL A 416 6.92 -6.25 3.77
N ALA A 417 6.21 -5.16 3.49
CA ALA A 417 6.75 -3.97 2.85
C ALA A 417 6.28 -2.72 3.60
N LEU A 418 7.08 -1.65 3.56
CA LEU A 418 6.70 -0.36 4.13
C LEU A 418 5.86 0.42 3.13
N SER A 419 4.85 1.11 3.61
CA SER A 419 3.96 1.97 2.85
C SER A 419 3.64 3.24 3.64
N THR A 420 3.12 4.26 2.96
CA THR A 420 2.90 5.58 3.56
C THR A 420 1.48 5.85 4.01
N ASP A 421 0.51 5.10 3.48
CA ASP A 421 -0.91 5.32 3.71
C ASP A 421 -1.35 6.73 3.26
N ASP A 422 -1.85 7.56 4.15
CA ASP A 422 -2.24 8.95 3.90
C ASP A 422 -1.08 9.91 4.23
N GLU A 423 -0.02 9.90 3.43
CA GLU A 423 1.22 10.65 3.72
C GLU A 423 1.02 12.17 3.80
N GLY A 424 0.01 12.71 3.10
CA GLY A 424 -0.36 14.13 3.16
C GLY A 424 -1.01 14.49 4.49
N VAL A 425 -1.92 13.66 4.99
CA VAL A 425 -2.57 13.81 6.30
C VAL A 425 -1.55 13.60 7.41
N SER A 426 -0.75 12.55 7.35
CA SER A 426 0.29 12.21 8.34
C SER A 426 1.51 13.12 8.27
N ARG A 427 1.67 13.93 7.20
CA ARG A 427 2.79 14.86 6.98
C ARG A 427 4.15 14.16 6.92
N ILE A 428 4.19 13.01 6.29
CA ILE A 428 5.37 12.16 6.13
C ILE A 428 5.72 11.94 4.66
N ASP A 429 6.67 11.08 4.42
CA ASP A 429 7.03 10.50 3.13
C ASP A 429 7.60 9.07 3.34
N ILE A 430 7.76 8.30 2.28
CA ILE A 430 8.27 6.93 2.38
C ILE A 430 9.69 6.87 2.98
N THR A 431 10.53 7.88 2.80
CA THR A 431 11.85 7.94 3.44
C THR A 431 11.73 8.03 4.97
N HIS A 432 10.69 8.72 5.46
CA HIS A 432 10.39 8.76 6.89
C HIS A 432 10.09 7.35 7.43
N GLU A 433 9.25 6.58 6.74
CA GLU A 433 8.93 5.19 7.13
C GLU A 433 10.18 4.31 7.18
N TYR A 434 11.07 4.41 6.19
CA TYR A 434 12.35 3.67 6.19
C TYR A 434 13.29 4.10 7.30
N VAL A 435 13.38 5.40 7.63
CA VAL A 435 14.17 5.92 8.77
C VAL A 435 13.61 5.37 10.07
N ARG A 436 12.30 5.48 10.25
CA ARG A 436 11.58 5.01 11.43
C ARG A 436 11.80 3.50 11.63
N ALA A 437 11.48 2.69 10.61
CA ALA A 437 11.65 1.24 10.68
C ALA A 437 13.11 0.85 11.02
N SER A 438 14.09 1.54 10.43
CA SER A 438 15.50 1.25 10.69
C SER A 438 15.88 1.50 12.16
N ILE A 439 15.41 2.60 12.74
CA ILE A 439 15.74 2.99 14.12
C ILE A 439 14.95 2.13 15.13
N ASP A 440 13.63 2.02 14.95
CA ASP A 440 12.77 1.37 15.93
C ASP A 440 13.03 -0.15 16.01
N TYR A 441 13.47 -0.77 14.91
CA TYR A 441 13.65 -2.22 14.82
C TYR A 441 15.10 -2.64 14.51
N ASN A 442 16.07 -1.74 14.58
CA ASN A 442 17.50 -2.00 14.34
C ASN A 442 17.73 -2.75 13.01
N LEU A 443 17.14 -2.29 11.93
CA LEU A 443 17.22 -2.95 10.63
C LEU A 443 18.62 -2.77 10.03
N THR A 444 19.10 -3.84 9.39
CA THR A 444 20.33 -3.78 8.59
C THR A 444 20.06 -3.25 7.18
N TYR A 445 21.11 -2.91 6.43
CA TYR A 445 20.99 -2.56 5.01
C TYR A 445 20.33 -3.68 4.20
N GLN A 446 20.63 -4.94 4.53
CA GLN A 446 20.02 -6.10 3.87
C GLN A 446 18.53 -6.20 4.18
N ASP A 447 18.12 -5.89 5.40
CA ASP A 447 16.70 -5.89 5.77
C ASP A 447 15.91 -4.85 4.98
N ILE A 448 16.39 -3.60 4.89
CA ILE A 448 15.71 -2.57 4.12
C ILE A 448 15.68 -2.87 2.61
N LYS A 449 16.73 -3.51 2.08
CA LYS A 449 16.80 -3.97 0.70
C LYS A 449 15.78 -5.09 0.44
N GLN A 450 15.59 -5.99 1.40
CA GLN A 450 14.56 -7.02 1.34
C GLN A 450 13.16 -6.41 1.37
N LEU A 451 12.88 -5.45 2.26
CA LEU A 451 11.58 -4.76 2.31
C LEU A 451 11.23 -4.12 0.95
N ALA A 452 12.20 -3.42 0.33
CA ALA A 452 12.00 -2.82 -0.98
C ALA A 452 11.75 -3.86 -2.10
N ARG A 453 12.46 -5.01 -2.06
CA ARG A 453 12.20 -6.14 -2.98
C ARG A 453 10.83 -6.76 -2.77
N THR A 454 10.41 -6.91 -1.51
CA THR A 454 9.09 -7.46 -1.17
C THR A 454 7.98 -6.57 -1.72
N GLY A 455 8.07 -5.24 -1.62
CA GLY A 455 7.12 -4.34 -2.26
C GLY A 455 7.00 -4.56 -3.77
N MET A 456 8.15 -4.74 -4.47
CA MET A 456 8.15 -5.02 -5.92
C MET A 456 7.77 -6.47 -6.28
N GLU A 457 7.80 -7.41 -5.35
CA GLU A 457 7.31 -8.78 -5.58
C GLU A 457 5.79 -8.84 -5.50
N HIS A 458 5.23 -8.14 -4.54
CA HIS A 458 3.81 -8.18 -4.23
C HIS A 458 2.99 -7.07 -4.91
N ASP A 459 3.58 -6.31 -5.85
CA ASP A 459 2.81 -5.43 -6.73
C ASP A 459 1.80 -6.22 -7.57
N PHE A 460 0.81 -5.54 -8.12
CA PHE A 460 -0.18 -6.16 -9.00
C PHE A 460 0.14 -6.03 -10.50
N LEU A 461 1.41 -5.77 -10.84
CA LEU A 461 1.85 -5.78 -12.23
C LEU A 461 1.72 -7.17 -12.85
N PRO A 462 1.29 -7.27 -14.12
CA PRO A 462 1.12 -8.55 -14.79
C PRO A 462 2.45 -9.21 -15.16
N GLY A 463 2.42 -10.54 -15.16
CA GLY A 463 3.51 -11.39 -15.58
C GLY A 463 4.23 -12.11 -14.44
N PRO A 464 5.10 -13.08 -14.77
CA PRO A 464 5.87 -13.82 -13.79
C PRO A 464 6.94 -12.96 -13.11
N SER A 465 7.27 -13.31 -11.86
CA SER A 465 8.35 -12.69 -11.10
C SER A 465 9.73 -12.94 -11.73
N LEU A 466 10.63 -11.96 -11.55
CA LEU A 466 12.07 -12.13 -11.80
C LEU A 466 12.69 -13.22 -10.91
N TRP A 467 12.07 -13.50 -9.77
CA TRP A 467 12.60 -14.41 -8.76
C TRP A 467 11.97 -15.80 -8.85
N ALA A 468 12.80 -16.82 -8.97
CA ALA A 468 12.36 -18.22 -8.99
C ALA A 468 11.83 -18.66 -7.61
N GLN A 469 12.20 -17.95 -6.56
CA GLN A 469 11.72 -18.15 -5.20
C GLN A 469 11.29 -16.78 -4.65
N PRO A 470 10.01 -16.44 -4.77
CA PRO A 470 9.45 -15.23 -4.18
C PRO A 470 9.83 -15.10 -2.70
N ASP A 471 9.95 -13.86 -2.22
CA ASP A 471 10.30 -13.49 -0.84
C ASP A 471 11.70 -13.91 -0.33
N LEU A 472 12.37 -14.84 -0.99
CA LEU A 472 13.76 -15.20 -0.67
C LEU A 472 14.80 -14.41 -1.47
N PHE A 473 14.47 -13.94 -2.67
CA PHE A 473 15.31 -13.11 -3.55
C PHE A 473 16.75 -13.62 -3.77
N THR A 474 16.92 -14.94 -3.78
CA THR A 474 18.24 -15.59 -3.85
C THR A 474 18.55 -16.16 -5.24
N VAL A 475 17.52 -16.53 -5.98
CA VAL A 475 17.64 -17.20 -7.28
C VAL A 475 16.76 -16.50 -8.31
N PRO A 476 17.32 -15.87 -9.34
CA PRO A 476 16.52 -15.30 -10.42
C PRO A 476 15.91 -16.40 -11.31
N ALA A 477 14.92 -16.02 -12.10
CA ALA A 477 14.30 -16.87 -13.12
C ALA A 477 15.36 -17.49 -14.04
N ALA A 478 15.11 -18.71 -14.51
CA ALA A 478 16.06 -19.48 -15.28
C ALA A 478 16.64 -18.73 -16.49
N ALA A 479 15.83 -17.91 -17.14
CA ALA A 479 16.23 -17.09 -18.28
C ALA A 479 17.29 -16.03 -17.93
N CYS A 480 17.32 -15.53 -16.68
CA CYS A 480 18.21 -14.48 -16.20
C CYS A 480 19.32 -14.99 -15.26
N LYS A 481 19.40 -16.32 -15.03
CA LYS A 481 20.29 -16.92 -14.01
C LYS A 481 21.77 -16.62 -14.20
N SER A 482 22.23 -16.45 -15.44
CA SER A 482 23.63 -16.16 -15.77
C SER A 482 23.95 -14.67 -15.89
N ASP A 483 22.91 -13.83 -15.82
CA ASP A 483 23.07 -12.38 -15.96
C ASP A 483 23.41 -11.73 -14.62
N THR A 484 24.12 -10.60 -14.68
CA THR A 484 24.22 -9.71 -13.54
C THR A 484 22.89 -8.99 -13.38
N LEU A 485 22.20 -9.19 -12.25
CA LEU A 485 20.90 -8.56 -11.97
C LEU A 485 20.98 -7.04 -12.16
N GLY A 486 20.00 -6.48 -12.86
CA GLY A 486 19.94 -5.06 -13.15
C GLY A 486 21.03 -4.54 -14.09
N ALA A 487 21.69 -5.41 -14.88
CA ALA A 487 22.64 -4.96 -15.90
C ALA A 487 21.94 -4.18 -17.03
N ASP A 488 22.63 -3.17 -17.59
CA ASP A 488 22.07 -2.36 -18.68
C ASP A 488 21.86 -3.16 -19.98
N THR A 489 22.59 -4.27 -20.14
CA THR A 489 22.52 -5.17 -21.29
C THR A 489 22.34 -6.62 -20.82
N PRO A 490 21.11 -7.05 -20.53
CA PRO A 490 20.86 -8.46 -20.24
C PRO A 490 21.09 -9.35 -21.47
N SER A 491 21.33 -10.64 -21.26
CA SER A 491 21.40 -11.63 -22.33
C SER A 491 20.10 -11.66 -23.15
N SER A 492 20.13 -12.18 -24.37
CA SER A 492 18.94 -12.25 -25.22
C SER A 492 17.81 -13.07 -24.58
N ALA A 493 18.15 -14.14 -23.85
CA ALA A 493 17.16 -14.97 -23.15
C ALA A 493 16.51 -14.20 -22.00
N CYS A 494 17.30 -13.49 -21.18
CA CYS A 494 16.80 -12.68 -20.09
C CYS A 494 15.98 -11.50 -20.64
N LYS A 495 16.46 -10.81 -21.68
CA LYS A 495 15.74 -9.72 -22.31
C LYS A 495 14.35 -10.17 -22.79
N SER A 496 14.26 -11.31 -23.50
CA SER A 496 12.96 -11.83 -23.96
C SER A 496 12.02 -12.15 -22.81
N PHE A 497 12.53 -12.63 -21.68
CA PHE A 497 11.74 -12.88 -20.46
C PHE A 497 11.23 -11.56 -19.87
N LEU A 498 12.10 -10.56 -19.71
CA LEU A 498 11.73 -9.24 -19.21
C LEU A 498 10.69 -8.57 -20.11
N ASP A 499 10.86 -8.61 -21.43
CA ASP A 499 9.93 -8.05 -22.41
C ASP A 499 8.51 -8.72 -22.33
N SER A 500 8.41 -9.91 -21.73
CA SER A 500 7.14 -10.64 -21.56
C SER A 500 6.46 -10.43 -20.18
N SER A 501 7.09 -9.72 -19.24
CA SER A 501 6.59 -9.54 -17.88
C SER A 501 6.86 -8.14 -17.38
N GLN A 502 5.80 -7.34 -17.16
CA GLN A 502 5.92 -6.01 -16.56
C GLN A 502 6.50 -6.10 -15.13
N LYS A 503 6.04 -7.08 -14.33
CA LYS A 503 6.59 -7.34 -12.98
C LYS A 503 8.09 -7.60 -13.02
N ALA A 504 8.56 -8.55 -13.84
CA ALA A 504 9.99 -8.87 -13.93
C ALA A 504 10.83 -7.68 -14.44
N GLN A 505 10.28 -6.87 -15.35
CA GLN A 505 10.94 -5.67 -15.85
C GLN A 505 11.10 -4.61 -14.75
N ALA A 506 10.06 -4.38 -13.94
CA ALA A 506 10.10 -3.46 -12.80
C ALA A 506 11.08 -3.95 -11.72
N GLN A 507 11.09 -5.25 -11.42
CA GLN A 507 12.06 -5.87 -10.50
C GLN A 507 13.51 -5.79 -11.03
N TRP A 508 13.72 -5.93 -12.33
CA TRP A 508 15.04 -5.75 -12.94
C TRP A 508 15.54 -4.30 -12.81
N GLU A 509 14.66 -3.32 -13.01
CA GLU A 509 14.97 -1.91 -12.80
C GLU A 509 15.29 -1.63 -11.32
N GLN A 510 14.58 -2.25 -10.39
CA GLN A 510 14.89 -2.17 -8.94
C GLN A 510 16.32 -2.66 -8.65
N GLU A 511 16.72 -3.79 -9.20
CA GLU A 511 18.09 -4.32 -9.04
C GLU A 511 19.13 -3.40 -9.72
N ARG A 512 18.78 -2.78 -10.85
CA ARG A 512 19.63 -1.78 -11.52
C ARG A 512 19.83 -0.54 -10.63
N ARG A 513 18.78 -0.05 -10.00
CA ARG A 513 18.83 1.08 -9.05
C ARG A 513 19.66 0.73 -7.81
N PHE A 514 19.56 -0.48 -7.27
CA PHE A 514 20.45 -0.93 -6.18
C PHE A 514 21.91 -0.91 -6.60
N ARG A 515 22.26 -1.45 -7.77
CA ARG A 515 23.65 -1.41 -8.26
C ARG A 515 24.18 0.02 -8.40
N LEU A 516 23.38 0.93 -8.96
CA LEU A 516 23.75 2.34 -9.11
C LEU A 516 23.92 3.02 -7.75
N PHE A 517 23.06 2.74 -6.79
CA PHE A 517 23.15 3.26 -5.43
C PHE A 517 24.40 2.72 -4.72
N GLU A 518 24.61 1.42 -4.73
CA GLU A 518 25.75 0.75 -4.10
C GLU A 518 27.09 1.14 -4.72
N SER A 519 27.11 1.53 -5.99
CA SER A 519 28.34 1.98 -6.66
C SER A 519 28.88 3.33 -6.13
N LYS A 520 28.08 4.06 -5.36
CA LYS A 520 28.47 5.34 -4.74
C LYS A 520 29.32 5.15 -3.49
N TYR A 521 29.35 3.96 -2.93
CA TYR A 521 30.05 3.56 -1.72
C TYR A 521 31.14 2.52 -2.01
#